data_b3543ecb6cdc83bf06399f206e11af5d
#
_entry.id   b3543ecb6cdc83bf06399f206e11af5d
#
_cell.length_a   1.000
_cell.length_b   1.000
_cell.length_c   1.000
_cell.angle_alpha   90.00
_cell.angle_beta   90.00
_cell.angle_gamma   90.00
#
_symmetry.space_group_name_H-M   'P 1'
#
loop_
_entity.id
_entity.type
_entity.pdbx_description
1 polymer ?
#
loop_
_entity_poly.entity_id
_entity_poly.type
_entity_poly.pdbx_seq_one_letter_code
_entity_poly.pdbx_strand_id
1 'polypeptide(L)'
;MAVPSSRSRALAGALVAVGMVAAGVLVSPTTVLETVDAMAADPVLFGVAVAGLYLVRPALAWPTTPLAAVVGYGFGVAAGVPIALAGVVTTVLPTFVAVRWLTGDDTALAADNDGGLLERAGETVARYYDTAGPLRGVTASRLAPIPSDVATCAAAVSDVDLRHLIVGTAFGELPWTIAAVVVGASAATVSTNGLGDLGLALSLGCALAATLLLA
;
A
#
# COMPACT_ATOMS: atom_id res chain seq x y z
N MET A 1 21.76 -14.10 -17.27
CA MET A 1 20.38 -13.68 -17.62
C MET A 1 20.45 -12.38 -18.42
N ALA A 2 19.84 -12.30 -19.62
CA ALA A 2 19.91 -11.11 -20.46
C ALA A 2 19.04 -10.00 -19.84
N VAL A 3 19.64 -8.84 -19.57
CA VAL A 3 18.92 -7.64 -19.11
C VAL A 3 17.97 -7.19 -20.21
N PRO A 4 16.65 -7.09 -19.97
CA PRO A 4 15.70 -6.67 -20.99
C PRO A 4 16.03 -5.26 -21.49
N SER A 5 16.00 -5.06 -22.81
CA SER A 5 16.34 -3.79 -23.45
C SER A 5 15.38 -2.68 -22.98
N SER A 6 15.83 -1.41 -23.07
CA SER A 6 14.98 -0.25 -22.70
C SER A 6 13.64 -0.24 -23.46
N ARG A 7 13.63 -0.74 -24.70
CA ARG A 7 12.40 -0.90 -25.51
C ARG A 7 11.43 -1.95 -24.94
N SER A 8 11.94 -3.08 -24.43
CA SER A 8 11.07 -4.11 -23.83
C SER A 8 10.47 -3.66 -22.50
N ARG A 9 11.18 -2.84 -21.72
CA ARG A 9 10.66 -2.22 -20.50
C ARG A 9 9.58 -1.17 -20.79
N ALA A 10 9.81 -0.34 -21.80
CA ALA A 10 8.83 0.64 -22.27
C ALA A 10 7.55 -0.03 -22.80
N LEU A 11 7.69 -1.11 -23.59
CA LEU A 11 6.56 -1.89 -24.07
C LEU A 11 5.78 -2.57 -22.94
N ALA A 12 6.47 -3.15 -21.98
CA ALA A 12 5.83 -3.74 -20.79
C ALA A 12 5.08 -2.68 -19.97
N GLY A 13 5.69 -1.51 -19.74
CA GLY A 13 5.02 -0.39 -19.07
C GLY A 13 3.81 0.12 -19.85
N ALA A 14 3.91 0.25 -21.16
CA ALA A 14 2.80 0.65 -22.01
C ALA A 14 1.65 -0.37 -22.01
N LEU A 15 1.96 -1.67 -22.06
CA LEU A 15 0.96 -2.74 -21.98
C LEU A 15 0.23 -2.74 -20.63
N VAL A 16 0.95 -2.54 -19.53
CA VAL A 16 0.35 -2.41 -18.20
C VAL A 16 -0.54 -1.17 -18.13
N ALA A 17 -0.08 -0.02 -18.62
CA ALA A 17 -0.87 1.21 -18.64
C ALA A 17 -2.14 1.06 -19.49
N VAL A 18 -2.03 0.49 -20.70
CA VAL A 18 -3.19 0.20 -21.57
C VAL A 18 -4.14 -0.80 -20.91
N GLY A 19 -3.62 -1.84 -20.25
CA GLY A 19 -4.42 -2.81 -19.50
C GLY A 19 -5.19 -2.16 -18.34
N MET A 20 -4.56 -1.25 -17.61
CA MET A 20 -5.21 -0.49 -16.51
C MET A 20 -6.29 0.46 -17.04
N VAL A 21 -6.02 1.17 -18.15
CA VAL A 21 -7.01 2.05 -18.79
C VAL A 21 -8.17 1.22 -19.34
N ALA A 22 -7.89 0.11 -20.03
CA ALA A 22 -8.92 -0.78 -20.54
C ALA A 22 -9.78 -1.38 -19.44
N ALA A 23 -9.18 -1.83 -18.33
CA ALA A 23 -9.90 -2.30 -17.16
C ALA A 23 -10.77 -1.19 -16.55
N GLY A 24 -10.26 0.04 -16.43
CA GLY A 24 -11.02 1.19 -15.92
C GLY A 24 -12.17 1.63 -16.84
N VAL A 25 -12.06 1.41 -18.14
CA VAL A 25 -13.13 1.72 -19.12
C VAL A 25 -14.16 0.59 -19.19
N LEU A 26 -13.71 -0.66 -19.09
CA LEU A 26 -14.58 -1.84 -19.18
C LEU A 26 -15.38 -2.09 -17.90
N VAL A 27 -14.82 -1.72 -16.74
CA VAL A 27 -15.50 -1.81 -15.46
C VAL A 27 -16.15 -0.46 -15.16
N SER A 28 -17.45 -0.37 -15.37
CA SER A 28 -18.22 0.82 -15.03
C SER A 28 -18.05 1.14 -13.54
N PRO A 29 -17.68 2.39 -13.19
CA PRO A 29 -17.59 2.80 -11.77
C PRO A 29 -18.89 2.53 -10.98
N THR A 30 -20.04 2.64 -11.63
CA THR A 30 -21.34 2.33 -11.03
C THR A 30 -21.47 0.87 -10.65
N THR A 31 -21.06 -0.06 -11.52
CA THR A 31 -21.10 -1.51 -11.22
C THR A 31 -20.18 -1.87 -10.06
N VAL A 32 -19.01 -1.23 -9.95
CA VAL A 32 -18.11 -1.44 -8.81
C VAL A 32 -18.77 -0.95 -7.51
N LEU A 33 -19.35 0.26 -7.54
CA LEU A 33 -20.01 0.82 -6.37
C LEU A 33 -21.20 -0.03 -5.95
N GLU A 34 -22.08 -0.44 -6.89
CA GLU A 34 -23.21 -1.33 -6.62
C GLU A 34 -22.76 -2.66 -6.01
N THR A 35 -21.64 -3.22 -6.50
CA THR A 35 -21.08 -4.46 -5.95
C THR A 35 -20.56 -4.25 -4.52
N VAL A 36 -19.84 -3.16 -4.29
CA VAL A 36 -19.31 -2.81 -2.96
C VAL A 36 -20.47 -2.53 -2.00
N ASP A 37 -21.51 -1.81 -2.42
CA ASP A 37 -22.71 -1.54 -1.63
C ASP A 37 -23.44 -2.83 -1.25
N ALA A 38 -23.63 -3.74 -2.22
CA ALA A 38 -24.27 -5.03 -1.97
C ALA A 38 -23.45 -5.89 -0.98
N MET A 39 -22.12 -5.85 -1.07
CA MET A 39 -21.25 -6.54 -0.11
C MET A 39 -21.23 -5.86 1.25
N ALA A 40 -21.24 -4.53 1.30
CA ALA A 40 -21.23 -3.75 2.54
C ALA A 40 -22.53 -3.90 3.34
N ALA A 41 -23.62 -4.33 2.70
CA ALA A 41 -24.88 -4.66 3.37
C ALA A 41 -24.74 -5.86 4.34
N ASP A 42 -23.76 -6.76 4.12
CA ASP A 42 -23.41 -7.83 5.04
C ASP A 42 -22.00 -7.58 5.61
N PRO A 43 -21.89 -7.09 6.86
CA PRO A 43 -20.59 -6.75 7.47
C PRO A 43 -19.62 -7.95 7.56
N VAL A 44 -20.14 -9.17 7.66
CA VAL A 44 -19.30 -10.39 7.75
C VAL A 44 -18.72 -10.71 6.38
N LEU A 45 -19.57 -10.74 5.35
CA LEU A 45 -19.13 -10.97 3.97
C LEU A 45 -18.12 -9.92 3.53
N PHE A 46 -18.42 -8.65 3.82
CA PHE A 46 -17.53 -7.54 3.50
C PHE A 46 -16.19 -7.65 4.25
N GLY A 47 -16.24 -8.00 5.55
CA GLY A 47 -15.03 -8.20 6.35
C GLY A 47 -14.14 -9.34 5.82
N VAL A 48 -14.76 -10.46 5.41
CA VAL A 48 -14.03 -11.60 4.80
C VAL A 48 -13.40 -11.20 3.47
N ALA A 49 -14.12 -10.48 2.62
CA ALA A 49 -13.61 -9.98 1.35
C ALA A 49 -12.42 -9.03 1.55
N VAL A 50 -12.54 -8.08 2.47
CA VAL A 50 -11.45 -7.17 2.85
C VAL A 50 -10.24 -7.92 3.39
N ALA A 51 -10.44 -8.88 4.30
CA ALA A 51 -9.36 -9.71 4.83
C ALA A 51 -8.66 -10.49 3.71
N GLY A 52 -9.41 -11.07 2.78
CA GLY A 52 -8.89 -11.73 1.59
C GLY A 52 -8.04 -10.79 0.73
N LEU A 53 -8.48 -9.57 0.49
CA LEU A 53 -7.74 -8.56 -0.26
C LEU A 53 -6.41 -8.19 0.44
N TYR A 54 -6.41 -8.01 1.77
CA TYR A 54 -5.17 -7.77 2.52
C TYR A 54 -4.20 -8.95 2.47
N LEU A 55 -4.68 -10.18 2.45
CA LEU A 55 -3.85 -11.37 2.34
C LEU A 55 -3.24 -11.54 0.93
N VAL A 56 -3.99 -11.23 -0.11
CA VAL A 56 -3.53 -11.36 -1.51
C VAL A 56 -2.67 -10.16 -1.94
N ARG A 57 -2.86 -9.01 -1.30
CA ARG A 57 -2.17 -7.75 -1.62
C ARG A 57 -0.66 -7.88 -1.79
N PRO A 58 0.12 -8.56 -0.92
CA PRO A 58 1.58 -8.65 -1.09
C PRO A 58 1.98 -9.32 -2.41
N ALA A 59 1.21 -10.30 -2.88
CA ALA A 59 1.46 -10.98 -4.15
C ALA A 59 1.20 -10.07 -5.36
N LEU A 60 0.30 -9.09 -5.22
CA LEU A 60 -0.05 -8.13 -6.27
C LEU A 60 0.76 -6.84 -6.18
N ALA A 61 1.58 -6.66 -5.14
CA ALA A 61 2.28 -5.41 -4.81
C ALA A 61 1.34 -4.17 -4.81
N TRP A 62 0.10 -4.35 -4.40
CA TRP A 62 -0.93 -3.32 -4.44
C TRP A 62 -0.77 -2.34 -3.27
N PRO A 63 -0.99 -1.01 -3.48
CA PRO A 63 -0.94 -0.02 -2.41
C PRO A 63 -1.98 -0.29 -1.31
N THR A 64 -1.62 0.00 -0.05
CA THR A 64 -2.52 -0.18 1.11
C THR A 64 -3.62 0.87 1.17
N THR A 65 -3.37 2.07 0.67
CA THR A 65 -4.27 3.22 0.76
C THR A 65 -5.65 2.97 0.14
N PRO A 66 -5.80 2.42 -1.09
CA PRO A 66 -7.10 2.09 -1.64
C PRO A 66 -7.88 1.07 -0.80
N LEU A 67 -7.20 0.08 -0.22
CA LEU A 67 -7.85 -0.90 0.65
C LEU A 67 -8.38 -0.26 1.94
N ALA A 68 -7.62 0.66 2.53
CA ALA A 68 -8.08 1.41 3.69
C ALA A 68 -9.30 2.30 3.37
N ALA A 69 -9.38 2.88 2.17
CA ALA A 69 -10.56 3.60 1.73
C ALA A 69 -11.78 2.67 1.57
N VAL A 70 -11.61 1.49 1.00
CA VAL A 70 -12.68 0.46 0.91
C VAL A 70 -13.17 0.07 2.31
N VAL A 71 -12.26 -0.15 3.26
CA VAL A 71 -12.61 -0.42 4.67
C VAL A 71 -13.41 0.73 5.27
N GLY A 72 -12.99 1.97 5.02
CA GLY A 72 -13.73 3.17 5.47
C GLY A 72 -15.11 3.26 4.89
N TYR A 73 -15.27 2.90 3.61
CA TYR A 73 -16.55 2.87 2.92
C TYR A 73 -17.56 1.93 3.61
N GLY A 74 -17.16 0.69 3.91
CA GLY A 74 -18.08 -0.31 4.47
C GLY A 74 -18.23 -0.23 5.99
N PHE A 75 -17.17 0.10 6.74
CA PHE A 75 -17.21 0.08 8.21
C PHE A 75 -17.28 1.47 8.86
N GLY A 76 -17.22 2.55 8.07
CA GLY A 76 -17.12 3.90 8.59
C GLY A 76 -15.79 4.19 9.28
N VAL A 77 -15.66 5.39 9.89
CA VAL A 77 -14.38 5.84 10.45
C VAL A 77 -14.03 5.09 11.74
N ALA A 78 -14.98 4.94 12.66
CA ALA A 78 -14.69 4.41 14.00
C ALA A 78 -14.20 2.96 13.98
N ALA A 79 -14.82 2.08 13.21
CA ALA A 79 -14.41 0.69 13.04
C ALA A 79 -13.38 0.54 11.92
N GLY A 80 -13.47 1.35 10.88
CA GLY A 80 -12.59 1.27 9.71
C GLY A 80 -11.13 1.55 10.03
N VAL A 81 -10.81 2.53 10.88
CA VAL A 81 -9.41 2.84 11.23
C VAL A 81 -8.71 1.65 11.90
N PRO A 82 -9.22 1.06 12.98
CA PRO A 82 -8.55 -0.09 13.60
C PRO A 82 -8.51 -1.32 12.68
N ILE A 83 -9.56 -1.59 11.88
CA ILE A 83 -9.59 -2.71 10.95
C ILE A 83 -8.56 -2.51 9.83
N ALA A 84 -8.52 -1.34 9.19
CA ALA A 84 -7.56 -1.05 8.15
C ALA A 84 -6.12 -1.09 8.68
N LEU A 85 -5.86 -0.53 9.85
CA LEU A 85 -4.54 -0.54 10.47
C LEU A 85 -4.09 -1.97 10.81
N ALA A 86 -4.97 -2.80 11.35
CA ALA A 86 -4.70 -4.21 11.58
C ALA A 86 -4.41 -4.95 10.25
N GLY A 87 -5.17 -4.66 9.20
CA GLY A 87 -4.93 -5.18 7.85
C GLY A 87 -3.55 -4.81 7.31
N VAL A 88 -3.16 -3.54 7.41
CA VAL A 88 -1.83 -3.07 6.99
C VAL A 88 -0.71 -3.77 7.76
N VAL A 89 -0.82 -3.84 9.09
CA VAL A 89 0.18 -4.52 9.92
C VAL A 89 0.26 -6.01 9.56
N THR A 90 -0.88 -6.67 9.38
CA THR A 90 -0.92 -8.10 9.06
C THR A 90 -0.30 -8.37 7.68
N THR A 91 -0.52 -7.52 6.68
CA THR A 91 -0.03 -7.74 5.32
C THR A 91 1.49 -7.59 5.18
N VAL A 92 2.17 -6.88 6.08
CA VAL A 92 3.64 -6.76 6.03
C VAL A 92 4.37 -7.95 6.67
N LEU A 93 3.68 -8.73 7.52
CA LEU A 93 4.29 -9.85 8.23
C LEU A 93 4.79 -10.97 7.32
N PRO A 94 4.00 -11.47 6.35
CA PRO A 94 4.46 -12.51 5.44
C PRO A 94 5.69 -12.10 4.65
N THR A 95 5.70 -10.87 4.13
CA THR A 95 6.84 -10.32 3.38
C THR A 95 8.09 -10.24 4.26
N PHE A 96 7.96 -9.71 5.47
CA PHE A 96 9.08 -9.61 6.41
C PHE A 96 9.65 -10.99 6.76
N VAL A 97 8.77 -11.94 7.13
CA VAL A 97 9.19 -13.30 7.51
C VAL A 97 9.81 -14.04 6.31
N ALA A 98 9.20 -13.92 5.12
CA ALA A 98 9.71 -14.56 3.92
C ALA A 98 11.11 -14.03 3.55
N VAL A 99 11.31 -12.71 3.55
CA VAL A 99 12.63 -12.12 3.26
C VAL A 99 13.64 -12.57 4.31
N ARG A 100 13.31 -12.50 5.59
CA ARG A 100 14.20 -12.91 6.67
C ARG A 100 14.56 -14.38 6.61
N TRP A 101 13.62 -15.25 6.23
CA TRP A 101 13.86 -16.68 6.03
C TRP A 101 14.74 -16.95 4.80
N LEU A 102 14.54 -16.21 3.70
CA LEU A 102 15.32 -16.34 2.47
C LEU A 102 16.75 -15.79 2.61
N THR A 103 16.95 -14.78 3.43
CA THR A 103 18.27 -14.19 3.68
C THR A 103 19.06 -14.96 4.74
N GLY A 104 18.39 -15.77 5.59
CA GLY A 104 19.03 -16.58 6.64
C GLY A 104 19.84 -15.76 7.64
N ASP A 105 20.59 -16.43 8.50
CA ASP A 105 21.65 -15.81 9.30
C ASP A 105 22.91 -15.51 8.46
N ASP A 106 22.94 -15.98 7.22
CA ASP A 106 23.98 -15.70 6.26
C ASP A 106 23.64 -14.44 5.48
N THR A 107 24.27 -13.34 5.82
CA THR A 107 24.43 -12.14 4.99
C THR A 107 25.10 -12.43 3.63
N ALA A 108 25.07 -13.68 3.19
CA ALA A 108 25.75 -14.22 2.01
C ALA A 108 25.21 -13.70 0.66
N LEU A 109 24.03 -13.08 0.62
CA LEU A 109 23.55 -12.43 -0.61
C LEU A 109 24.26 -11.09 -0.88
N ALA A 110 24.98 -10.55 0.11
CA ALA A 110 25.79 -9.33 -0.03
C ALA A 110 27.26 -9.62 -0.41
N ALA A 111 27.73 -10.87 -0.23
CA ALA A 111 29.16 -11.16 -0.25
C ALA A 111 29.73 -11.58 -1.62
N ASP A 112 28.94 -11.79 -2.65
CA ASP A 112 29.42 -12.35 -3.92
C ASP A 112 29.25 -11.47 -5.16
N ASN A 113 29.02 -10.16 -4.98
CA ASN A 113 29.02 -9.21 -6.08
C ASN A 113 29.87 -7.98 -5.75
N ASP A 114 31.00 -7.86 -6.45
CA ASP A 114 31.91 -6.71 -6.47
C ASP A 114 31.21 -5.36 -6.28
N GLY A 115 31.22 -4.79 -5.06
CA GLY A 115 30.94 -3.39 -4.76
C GLY A 115 29.73 -2.73 -5.45
N GLY A 116 28.69 -3.51 -5.75
CA GLY A 116 27.55 -3.10 -6.58
C GLY A 116 26.58 -2.16 -5.86
N LEU A 117 25.61 -1.65 -6.63
CA LEU A 117 24.52 -0.77 -6.13
C LEU A 117 23.74 -1.40 -4.98
N LEU A 118 23.58 -2.73 -4.97
CA LEU A 118 22.86 -3.47 -3.92
C LEU A 118 23.58 -3.46 -2.57
N GLU A 119 24.89 -3.61 -2.58
CA GLU A 119 25.73 -3.55 -1.37
C GLU A 119 25.68 -2.15 -0.75
N ARG A 120 25.85 -1.10 -1.58
CA ARG A 120 25.74 0.30 -1.13
C ARG A 120 24.34 0.64 -0.61
N ALA A 121 23.30 0.11 -1.23
CA ALA A 121 21.94 0.26 -0.75
C ALA A 121 21.73 -0.44 0.60
N GLY A 122 22.26 -1.67 0.76
CA GLY A 122 22.23 -2.42 2.02
C GLY A 122 22.94 -1.68 3.16
N GLU A 123 24.18 -1.20 2.92
CA GLU A 123 24.92 -0.40 3.90
C GLU A 123 24.22 0.92 4.28
N THR A 124 23.57 1.56 3.31
CA THR A 124 22.83 2.81 3.55
C THR A 124 21.63 2.54 4.43
N VAL A 125 20.91 1.44 4.18
CA VAL A 125 19.78 1.00 4.97
C VAL A 125 20.21 0.61 6.39
N ALA A 126 21.26 -0.17 6.53
CA ALA A 126 21.81 -0.56 7.82
C ALA A 126 22.18 0.69 8.65
N ARG A 127 22.97 1.60 8.08
CA ARG A 127 23.33 2.87 8.74
C ARG A 127 22.12 3.72 9.13
N TYR A 128 21.06 3.70 8.33
CA TYR A 128 19.82 4.41 8.65
C TYR A 128 19.17 3.85 9.93
N TYR A 129 19.04 2.52 10.03
CA TYR A 129 18.47 1.89 11.22
C TYR A 129 19.37 2.01 12.45
N ASP A 130 20.70 1.93 12.29
CA ASP A 130 21.68 2.13 13.36
C ASP A 130 21.59 3.55 13.94
N THR A 131 21.43 4.55 13.07
CA THR A 131 21.38 5.96 13.48
C THR A 131 20.02 6.34 14.07
N ALA A 132 18.93 5.94 13.43
CA ALA A 132 17.58 6.31 13.84
C ALA A 132 17.03 5.44 14.98
N GLY A 133 17.57 4.25 15.14
CA GLY A 133 17.02 3.16 15.94
C GLY A 133 15.87 2.43 15.22
N PRO A 134 15.63 1.15 15.53
CA PRO A 134 14.74 0.29 14.75
C PRO A 134 13.30 0.81 14.72
N LEU A 135 12.74 1.24 15.85
CA LEU A 135 11.37 1.74 15.92
C LEU A 135 11.18 3.03 15.11
N ARG A 136 12.07 4.01 15.32
CA ARG A 136 11.99 5.30 14.63
C ARG A 136 12.26 5.13 13.14
N GLY A 137 13.21 4.26 12.79
CA GLY A 137 13.54 3.93 11.41
C GLY A 137 12.33 3.35 10.66
N VAL A 138 11.64 2.36 11.22
CA VAL A 138 10.42 1.82 10.63
C VAL A 138 9.34 2.89 10.53
N THR A 139 9.05 3.63 11.60
CA THR A 139 8.02 4.68 11.59
C THR A 139 8.30 5.74 10.51
N ALA A 140 9.53 6.23 10.43
CA ALA A 140 9.90 7.24 9.44
C ALA A 140 9.85 6.70 8.00
N SER A 141 10.22 5.44 7.76
CA SER A 141 10.10 4.81 6.44
C SER A 141 8.65 4.70 5.95
N ARG A 142 7.68 4.55 6.89
CA ARG A 142 6.25 4.51 6.57
C ARG A 142 5.66 5.90 6.33
N LEU A 143 6.21 6.91 6.94
CA LEU A 143 5.80 8.31 6.70
C LEU A 143 6.40 8.86 5.40
N ALA A 144 7.53 8.33 4.96
CA ALA A 144 8.17 8.70 3.71
C ALA A 144 7.41 8.13 2.49
N PRO A 145 7.48 8.77 1.32
CA PRO A 145 6.86 8.28 0.08
C PRO A 145 7.63 7.09 -0.51
N ILE A 146 7.87 6.07 0.29
CA ILE A 146 8.56 4.84 -0.09
C ILE A 146 7.53 3.71 -0.15
N PRO A 147 7.55 2.86 -1.21
CA PRO A 147 6.67 1.71 -1.25
C PRO A 147 6.79 0.85 0.00
N SER A 148 5.66 0.52 0.63
CA SER A 148 5.59 -0.20 1.90
C SER A 148 6.34 -1.53 1.87
N ASP A 149 6.30 -2.23 0.73
CA ASP A 149 6.98 -3.52 0.56
C ASP A 149 8.50 -3.36 0.52
N VAL A 150 9.00 -2.30 -0.14
CA VAL A 150 10.44 -1.97 -0.15
C VAL A 150 10.93 -1.67 1.27
N ALA A 151 10.19 -0.83 2.01
CA ALA A 151 10.52 -0.52 3.39
C ALA A 151 10.46 -1.76 4.31
N THR A 152 9.55 -2.71 4.03
CA THR A 152 9.46 -3.99 4.76
C THR A 152 10.66 -4.88 4.46
N CYS A 153 11.05 -5.01 3.19
CA CYS A 153 12.26 -5.77 2.81
C CYS A 153 13.50 -5.17 3.45
N ALA A 154 13.65 -3.84 3.41
CA ALA A 154 14.76 -3.14 4.05
C ALA A 154 14.83 -3.42 5.56
N ALA A 155 13.71 -3.38 6.26
CA ALA A 155 13.64 -3.73 7.68
C ALA A 155 13.97 -5.22 7.94
N ALA A 156 13.57 -6.12 7.03
CA ALA A 156 13.81 -7.56 7.17
C ALA A 156 15.29 -7.96 7.02
N VAL A 157 16.03 -7.26 6.15
CA VAL A 157 17.49 -7.49 5.97
C VAL A 157 18.34 -6.73 6.98
N SER A 158 17.72 -5.89 7.81
CA SER A 158 18.35 -5.19 8.93
C SER A 158 17.99 -5.90 10.23
N ASP A 159 18.72 -5.62 11.33
CA ASP A 159 18.47 -6.22 12.65
C ASP A 159 17.22 -5.62 13.33
N VAL A 160 16.15 -5.43 12.58
CA VAL A 160 14.87 -4.93 13.09
C VAL A 160 14.03 -6.08 13.64
N ASP A 161 13.74 -6.08 14.93
CA ASP A 161 12.84 -7.05 15.54
C ASP A 161 11.42 -6.92 15.01
N LEU A 162 10.70 -8.04 14.94
CA LEU A 162 9.30 -8.09 14.53
C LEU A 162 8.40 -7.11 15.31
N ARG A 163 8.63 -6.95 16.62
CA ARG A 163 7.89 -6.00 17.46
C ARG A 163 8.08 -4.55 17.00
N HIS A 164 9.31 -4.17 16.63
CA HIS A 164 9.59 -2.84 16.13
C HIS A 164 8.98 -2.61 14.75
N LEU A 165 8.95 -3.65 13.91
CA LEU A 165 8.23 -3.60 12.64
C LEU A 165 6.73 -3.36 12.86
N ILE A 166 6.07 -4.15 13.72
CA ILE A 166 4.63 -4.04 14.00
C ILE A 166 4.29 -2.65 14.53
N VAL A 167 4.95 -2.24 15.60
CA VAL A 167 4.67 -0.96 16.28
C VAL A 167 5.03 0.22 15.38
N GLY A 168 6.20 0.18 14.73
CA GLY A 168 6.63 1.25 13.83
C GLY A 168 5.73 1.38 12.58
N THR A 169 5.26 0.24 12.03
CA THR A 169 4.28 0.25 10.94
C THR A 169 2.94 0.82 11.41
N ALA A 170 2.44 0.41 12.58
CA ALA A 170 1.19 0.92 13.12
C ALA A 170 1.22 2.44 13.30
N PHE A 171 2.28 2.99 13.89
CA PHE A 171 2.41 4.43 14.07
C PHE A 171 2.66 5.19 12.76
N GLY A 172 3.49 4.65 11.88
CA GLY A 172 3.86 5.31 10.62
C GLY A 172 2.74 5.30 9.58
N GLU A 173 1.94 4.24 9.53
CA GLU A 173 0.80 4.12 8.61
C GLU A 173 -0.47 4.80 9.15
N LEU A 174 -0.54 5.11 10.45
CA LEU A 174 -1.74 5.67 11.08
C LEU A 174 -2.27 6.93 10.38
N PRO A 175 -1.46 7.97 10.06
CA PRO A 175 -1.98 9.17 9.40
C PRO A 175 -2.59 8.88 8.04
N TRP A 176 -1.93 8.06 7.23
CA TRP A 176 -2.37 7.68 5.89
C TRP A 176 -3.62 6.81 5.94
N THR A 177 -3.68 5.87 6.89
CA THR A 177 -4.84 5.01 7.12
C THR A 177 -6.04 5.83 7.56
N ILE A 178 -5.89 6.77 8.49
CA ILE A 178 -6.98 7.66 8.91
C ILE A 178 -7.48 8.46 7.71
N ALA A 179 -6.58 9.09 6.95
CA ALA A 179 -6.96 9.89 5.80
C ALA A 179 -7.74 9.06 4.76
N ALA A 180 -7.24 7.86 4.42
CA ALA A 180 -7.88 6.98 3.46
C ALA A 180 -9.26 6.49 3.94
N VAL A 181 -9.36 6.07 5.21
CA VAL A 181 -10.62 5.63 5.81
C VAL A 181 -11.66 6.76 5.86
N VAL A 182 -11.24 7.98 6.19
CA VAL A 182 -12.13 9.15 6.17
C VAL A 182 -12.64 9.43 4.76
N VAL A 183 -11.77 9.35 3.75
CA VAL A 183 -12.18 9.51 2.34
C VAL A 183 -13.19 8.43 1.95
N GLY A 184 -12.94 7.17 2.29
CA GLY A 184 -13.86 6.07 1.99
C GLY A 184 -15.21 6.22 2.68
N ALA A 185 -15.22 6.55 3.98
CA ALA A 185 -16.45 6.80 4.74
C ALA A 185 -17.23 8.00 4.20
N SER A 186 -16.53 9.06 3.75
CA SER A 186 -17.17 10.20 3.11
C SER A 186 -17.80 9.83 1.77
N ALA A 187 -17.14 8.97 0.97
CA ALA A 187 -17.70 8.48 -0.28
C ALA A 187 -18.97 7.67 -0.06
N ALA A 188 -19.05 6.85 1.00
CA ALA A 188 -20.27 6.13 1.37
C ALA A 188 -21.43 7.07 1.68
N THR A 189 -21.18 8.16 2.42
CA THR A 189 -22.23 9.14 2.74
C THR A 189 -22.73 9.89 1.52
N VAL A 190 -21.84 10.17 0.55
CA VAL A 190 -22.19 10.82 -0.71
C VAL A 190 -23.01 9.88 -1.60
N SER A 191 -22.66 8.59 -1.67
CA SER A 191 -23.41 7.61 -2.48
C SER A 191 -24.83 7.38 -1.93
N THR A 192 -24.99 7.37 -0.60
CA THR A 192 -26.30 7.16 0.04
C THR A 192 -27.21 8.40 0.00
N ASN A 193 -26.65 9.60 0.01
CA ASN A 193 -27.42 10.86 0.02
C ASN A 193 -27.59 11.50 -1.37
N GLY A 194 -27.04 10.89 -2.41
CA GLY A 194 -26.96 11.43 -3.76
C GLY A 194 -25.83 12.47 -3.90
N LEU A 195 -25.33 12.58 -5.13
CA LEU A 195 -24.35 13.61 -5.50
C LEU A 195 -25.06 14.97 -5.62
N GLY A 196 -25.33 15.59 -4.48
CA GLY A 196 -25.65 17.02 -4.48
C GLY A 196 -24.44 17.86 -4.94
N ASP A 197 -24.53 19.18 -4.85
CA ASP A 197 -23.50 20.17 -5.29
C ASP A 197 -22.05 19.87 -4.84
N LEU A 198 -21.87 19.06 -3.78
CA LEU A 198 -20.58 18.56 -3.29
C LEU A 198 -19.85 17.62 -4.28
N GLY A 199 -20.57 16.83 -5.06
CA GLY A 199 -19.96 15.91 -6.03
C GLY A 199 -19.31 16.63 -7.19
N LEU A 200 -19.91 17.73 -7.63
CA LEU A 200 -19.35 18.61 -8.66
C LEU A 200 -18.10 19.36 -8.15
N ALA A 201 -18.11 19.84 -6.92
CA ALA A 201 -16.98 20.56 -6.33
C ALA A 201 -15.78 19.62 -6.11
N LEU A 202 -15.99 18.37 -5.66
CA LEU A 202 -14.94 17.36 -5.49
C LEU A 202 -14.36 16.90 -6.83
N SER A 203 -15.20 16.64 -7.85
CA SER A 203 -14.72 16.24 -9.17
C SER A 203 -13.92 17.34 -9.86
N LEU A 204 -14.36 18.60 -9.73
CA LEU A 204 -13.61 19.77 -10.22
C LEU A 204 -12.30 19.95 -9.44
N GLY A 205 -12.29 19.77 -8.13
CA GLY A 205 -11.09 19.85 -7.29
C GLY A 205 -10.07 18.77 -7.65
N CYS A 206 -10.50 17.53 -7.85
CA CYS A 206 -9.63 16.43 -8.28
C CYS A 206 -9.08 16.64 -9.70
N ALA A 207 -9.91 17.13 -10.64
CA ALA A 207 -9.48 17.45 -11.99
C ALA A 207 -8.45 18.58 -12.00
N LEU A 208 -8.65 19.61 -11.18
CA LEU A 208 -7.73 20.74 -11.04
C LEU A 208 -6.40 20.31 -10.40
N ALA A 209 -6.45 19.48 -9.36
CA ALA A 209 -5.25 18.91 -8.74
C ALA A 209 -4.48 18.01 -9.71
N ALA A 210 -5.16 17.18 -10.49
CA ALA A 210 -4.54 16.34 -11.51
C ALA A 210 -3.90 17.16 -12.63
N THR A 211 -4.54 18.23 -13.08
CA THR A 211 -3.96 19.13 -14.10
C THR A 211 -2.75 19.90 -13.58
N LEU A 212 -2.75 20.32 -12.31
CA LEU A 212 -1.61 21.00 -11.68
C LEU A 212 -0.42 20.08 -11.44
N LEU A 213 -0.67 18.76 -11.22
CA LEU A 213 0.40 17.76 -11.04
C LEU A 213 1.00 17.29 -12.37
N LEU A 214 0.31 17.49 -13.50
CA LEU A 214 0.75 17.09 -14.84
C LEU A 214 1.33 18.25 -15.67
N ALA A 215 1.25 19.49 -15.17
CA ALA A 215 1.81 20.70 -15.79
C ALA A 215 3.20 21.01 -15.22
#